data_dca86683fec4ffb142ba773475862a55
#
_entry.id   dca86683fec4ffb142ba773475862a55
#
_cell.length_a   1.000
_cell.length_b   1.000
_cell.length_c   1.000
_cell.angle_alpha   90.00
_cell.angle_beta   90.00
_cell.angle_gamma   90.00
#
_symmetry.space_group_name_H-M   'P 1'
#
loop_
_entity.id
_entity.type
_entity.pdbx_description
1 polymer ?
#
loop_
_entity_poly.entity_id
_entity_poly.type
_entity_poly.pdbx_seq_one_letter_code
_entity_poly.pdbx_strand_id
1 'polypeptide(L)'
;MLLPASKPDLALVYPAESVDIAVPTPRPDLQSILPHATRTVSEMFEQQTGVETGDEASYRLKSGEGLATLLRRAGYDRAEAAKAIEAVSGRASLRSLPVGLGVRVARDGFAFTAKNGRDIYAIRDPQEGWIAFSAIRPVERYLAYAQGVIDDSIYRAAASSDIPEPALAEYVRVMGFSVDFQREIRSGDAFELLYEQQIDQITGGIIATELHYAGLMLSGAQLGFYRYEHDGSRVGWYDRNGNSAARTLIRTPISGARMSSSYGMRRHPISGYNSMH
;
A
#
# COMPACT_ATOMS: atom_id res chain seq x y z
N MET A 1 -30.48 -52.07 -4.00
CA MET A 1 -30.06 -51.61 -2.67
C MET A 1 -28.78 -50.82 -2.88
N LEU A 2 -28.94 -49.48 -3.12
CA LEU A 2 -27.85 -48.55 -3.40
C LEU A 2 -27.41 -47.96 -2.06
N LEU A 3 -26.13 -48.12 -1.72
CA LEU A 3 -25.49 -47.49 -0.57
C LEU A 3 -25.38 -45.99 -0.82
N PRO A 4 -25.64 -45.14 0.17
CA PRO A 4 -25.45 -43.71 0.03
C PRO A 4 -23.96 -43.40 -0.06
N ALA A 5 -23.58 -42.58 -1.05
CA ALA A 5 -22.24 -42.05 -1.19
C ALA A 5 -21.89 -41.22 0.06
N SER A 6 -20.88 -41.67 0.79
CA SER A 6 -20.30 -40.87 1.89
C SER A 6 -19.77 -39.56 1.34
N LYS A 7 -20.21 -38.45 1.92
CA LYS A 7 -19.59 -37.13 1.70
C LYS A 7 -18.10 -37.27 2.02
N PRO A 8 -17.20 -36.75 1.17
CA PRO A 8 -15.81 -36.69 1.56
C PRO A 8 -15.69 -35.71 2.75
N ASP A 9 -15.12 -36.23 3.81
CA ASP A 9 -14.75 -35.46 4.99
C ASP A 9 -13.71 -34.45 4.55
N LEU A 10 -14.12 -33.21 4.35
CA LEU A 10 -13.23 -32.06 4.09
C LEU A 10 -12.56 -31.64 5.40
N ALA A 11 -11.82 -32.55 6.00
CA ALA A 11 -10.78 -32.18 6.92
C ALA A 11 -9.74 -31.42 6.08
N LEU A 12 -9.72 -30.13 6.24
CA LEU A 12 -8.61 -29.27 5.81
C LEU A 12 -7.32 -29.88 6.38
N VAL A 13 -6.58 -30.61 5.54
CA VAL A 13 -5.23 -31.05 5.88
C VAL A 13 -4.33 -29.83 5.76
N TYR A 14 -4.41 -28.97 6.75
CA TYR A 14 -3.26 -28.14 7.08
C TYR A 14 -2.22 -29.09 7.67
N PRO A 15 -0.94 -29.02 7.23
CA PRO A 15 0.10 -29.71 7.94
C PRO A 15 0.06 -29.22 9.38
N ALA A 16 0.07 -30.16 10.33
CA ALA A 16 -0.08 -29.90 11.77
C ALA A 16 1.16 -29.23 12.41
N GLU A 17 2.03 -28.65 11.62
CA GLU A 17 2.96 -27.64 12.10
C GLU A 17 2.21 -26.32 12.04
N SER A 18 1.62 -25.95 13.16
CA SER A 18 1.19 -24.58 13.42
C SER A 18 2.41 -23.69 13.20
N VAL A 19 2.54 -23.12 12.01
CA VAL A 19 3.26 -21.88 11.89
C VAL A 19 2.50 -20.95 12.83
N ASP A 20 3.14 -20.56 13.91
CA ASP A 20 2.66 -19.53 14.81
C ASP A 20 2.63 -18.24 13.98
N ILE A 21 1.56 -18.10 13.19
CA ILE A 21 1.25 -16.86 12.49
C ILE A 21 0.86 -15.95 13.64
N ALA A 22 1.80 -15.10 14.04
CA ALA A 22 1.53 -14.10 15.04
C ALA A 22 0.27 -13.35 14.60
N VAL A 23 -0.83 -13.66 15.25
CA VAL A 23 -2.02 -12.78 15.25
C VAL A 23 -1.45 -11.41 15.54
N PRO A 24 -1.73 -10.37 14.72
CA PRO A 24 -1.14 -9.06 14.96
C PRO A 24 -1.38 -8.73 16.42
N THR A 25 -0.32 -8.75 17.20
CA THR A 25 -0.33 -8.26 18.56
C THR A 25 -0.94 -6.87 18.48
N PRO A 26 -1.87 -6.52 19.37
CA PRO A 26 -2.43 -5.17 19.39
C PRO A 26 -1.27 -4.21 19.26
N ARG A 27 -1.39 -3.24 18.35
CA ARG A 27 -0.35 -2.28 17.95
C ARG A 27 0.54 -2.02 19.15
N PRO A 28 1.85 -2.28 19.07
CA PRO A 28 2.72 -2.02 20.20
C PRO A 28 2.47 -0.59 20.63
N ASP A 29 2.31 -0.37 21.93
CA ASP A 29 2.09 0.97 22.48
C ASP A 29 3.16 1.88 21.89
N LEU A 30 2.75 2.83 21.05
CA LEU A 30 3.65 3.75 20.35
C LEU A 30 4.60 4.47 21.33
N GLN A 31 4.20 4.59 22.59
CA GLN A 31 5.03 5.15 23.65
C GLN A 31 6.18 4.24 24.07
N SER A 32 6.06 2.92 23.87
CA SER A 32 7.14 1.97 24.20
C SER A 32 8.22 1.85 23.11
N ILE A 33 7.93 2.31 21.89
CA ILE A 33 8.85 2.26 20.73
C ILE A 33 9.64 3.57 20.58
N LEU A 34 9.21 4.63 21.23
CA LEU A 34 9.75 5.98 21.09
C LEU A 34 11.22 6.24 21.50
N PRO A 35 11.97 5.40 22.26
CA PRO A 35 13.32 5.78 22.66
C PRO A 35 14.38 5.77 21.55
N HIS A 36 14.07 5.27 20.34
CA HIS A 36 15.14 5.08 19.34
C HIS A 36 14.91 5.76 17.99
N ALA A 37 13.90 6.61 17.85
CA ALA A 37 13.34 6.69 16.54
C ALA A 37 13.36 8.03 15.83
N THR A 38 13.46 9.17 16.40
CA THR A 38 13.33 10.38 15.60
C THR A 38 14.57 11.24 15.71
N ARG A 39 15.55 10.96 14.85
CA ARG A 39 16.53 12.01 14.61
C ARG A 39 15.83 13.16 13.92
N THR A 40 15.64 14.25 14.63
CA THR A 40 15.17 15.51 14.08
C THR A 40 16.21 16.06 13.11
N VAL A 41 15.86 17.06 12.33
CA VAL A 41 16.84 17.78 11.52
C VAL A 41 17.91 18.35 12.44
N SER A 42 17.53 18.86 13.61
CA SER A 42 18.43 19.41 14.61
C SER A 42 19.41 18.37 15.15
N GLU A 43 18.92 17.19 15.53
CA GLU A 43 19.81 16.08 15.99
C GLU A 43 20.78 15.61 14.90
N MET A 44 20.31 15.53 13.66
CA MET A 44 21.17 15.16 12.54
C MET A 44 22.22 16.23 12.24
N PHE A 45 21.85 17.51 12.38
CA PHE A 45 22.76 18.64 12.25
C PHE A 45 23.79 18.61 13.36
N GLU A 46 23.37 18.46 14.62
CA GLU A 46 24.24 18.35 15.79
C GLU A 46 25.22 17.18 15.66
N GLN A 47 24.74 16.00 15.26
CA GLN A 47 25.58 14.82 15.02
C GLN A 47 26.64 15.07 13.93
N GLN A 48 26.30 15.80 12.86
CA GLN A 48 27.17 16.06 11.72
C GLN A 48 28.15 17.20 11.99
N THR A 49 27.71 18.22 12.70
CA THR A 49 28.47 19.48 12.89
C THR A 49 28.96 19.72 14.31
N GLY A 50 28.42 18.99 15.30
CA GLY A 50 28.68 19.23 16.73
C GLY A 50 28.06 20.53 17.27
N VAL A 51 27.15 21.16 16.54
CA VAL A 51 26.50 22.43 16.92
C VAL A 51 25.02 22.19 17.23
N GLU A 52 24.58 22.60 18.42
CA GLU A 52 23.17 22.57 18.81
C GLU A 52 22.35 23.55 17.93
N THR A 53 21.21 23.08 17.43
CA THR A 53 20.26 23.89 16.67
C THR A 53 18.95 24.05 17.43
N GLY A 54 18.18 25.09 17.07
CA GLY A 54 16.89 25.38 17.69
C GLY A 54 15.76 24.44 17.21
N ASP A 55 14.54 24.77 17.66
CA ASP A 55 13.33 23.98 17.40
C ASP A 55 13.03 23.75 15.92
N GLU A 56 12.50 22.56 15.63
CA GLU A 56 12.07 22.14 14.31
C GLU A 56 10.56 22.39 14.13
N ALA A 57 10.19 22.99 12.99
CA ALA A 57 8.79 23.21 12.61
C ALA A 57 8.39 22.33 11.42
N SER A 58 7.14 21.84 11.44
CA SER A 58 6.61 21.01 10.35
C SER A 58 5.76 21.84 9.39
N TYR A 59 6.06 21.75 8.10
CA TYR A 59 5.34 22.39 7.00
C TYR A 59 4.79 21.37 6.04
N ARG A 60 3.67 21.71 5.36
CA ARG A 60 3.12 20.88 4.28
C ARG A 60 3.19 21.62 2.95
N LEU A 61 3.62 20.89 1.91
CA LEU A 61 3.69 21.42 0.54
C LEU A 61 2.26 21.63 0.01
N LYS A 62 1.96 22.85 -0.44
CA LYS A 62 0.65 23.22 -0.99
C LYS A 62 0.56 22.87 -2.47
N SER A 63 -0.66 22.88 -3.02
CA SER A 63 -0.88 22.70 -4.46
C SER A 63 -0.19 23.83 -5.24
N GLY A 64 0.60 23.48 -6.28
CA GLY A 64 1.37 24.41 -7.08
C GLY A 64 2.60 25.01 -6.37
N GLU A 65 2.87 24.63 -5.13
CA GLU A 65 4.03 25.09 -4.37
C GLU A 65 5.23 24.19 -4.62
N GLY A 66 6.37 24.79 -4.93
CA GLY A 66 7.66 24.10 -4.94
C GLY A 66 8.38 24.20 -3.59
N LEU A 67 9.38 23.33 -3.39
CA LEU A 67 10.18 23.30 -2.15
C LEU A 67 10.82 24.67 -1.85
N ALA A 68 11.28 25.41 -2.86
CA ALA A 68 11.82 26.76 -2.71
C ALA A 68 10.83 27.72 -2.05
N THR A 69 9.58 27.68 -2.49
CA THR A 69 8.52 28.55 -1.95
C THR A 69 8.18 28.17 -0.51
N LEU A 70 8.15 26.86 -0.22
CA LEU A 70 7.94 26.36 1.14
C LEU A 70 9.05 26.82 2.08
N LEU A 71 10.32 26.66 1.70
CA LEU A 71 11.46 27.07 2.53
C LEU A 71 11.46 28.58 2.80
N ARG A 72 11.10 29.38 1.79
CA ARG A 72 10.95 30.84 2.00
C ARG A 72 9.81 31.16 2.98
N ARG A 73 8.71 30.45 2.90
CA ARG A 73 7.59 30.56 3.85
C ARG A 73 8.00 30.12 5.26
N ALA A 74 8.98 29.22 5.36
CA ALA A 74 9.57 28.77 6.62
C ALA A 74 10.66 29.71 7.16
N GLY A 75 10.96 30.81 6.46
CA GLY A 75 11.88 31.84 6.95
C GLY A 75 13.24 31.87 6.27
N TYR A 76 13.53 31.02 5.31
CA TYR A 76 14.77 31.06 4.55
C TYR A 76 14.75 32.24 3.56
N ASP A 77 15.85 32.90 3.40
CA ASP A 77 15.98 33.85 2.32
C ASP A 77 16.08 33.16 0.95
N ARG A 78 16.00 33.92 -0.13
CA ARG A 78 15.99 33.37 -1.49
C ARG A 78 17.30 32.66 -1.85
N ALA A 79 18.42 33.18 -1.43
CA ALA A 79 19.74 32.67 -1.76
C ALA A 79 20.00 31.35 -0.96
N GLU A 80 19.67 31.37 0.33
CA GLU A 80 19.78 30.17 1.19
C GLU A 80 18.88 29.04 0.70
N ALA A 81 17.61 29.33 0.39
CA ALA A 81 16.70 28.32 -0.15
C ALA A 81 17.22 27.72 -1.48
N ALA A 82 17.83 28.56 -2.34
CA ALA A 82 18.40 28.08 -3.61
C ALA A 82 19.58 27.11 -3.38
N LYS A 83 20.53 27.48 -2.51
CA LYS A 83 21.68 26.62 -2.16
C LYS A 83 21.24 25.32 -1.50
N ALA A 84 20.29 25.39 -0.57
CA ALA A 84 19.74 24.22 0.10
C ALA A 84 19.07 23.24 -0.87
N ILE A 85 18.33 23.77 -1.86
CA ILE A 85 17.70 22.96 -2.93
C ILE A 85 18.74 22.36 -3.86
N GLU A 86 19.76 23.11 -4.23
CA GLU A 86 20.86 22.61 -5.04
C GLU A 86 21.53 21.40 -4.38
N ALA A 87 21.80 21.46 -3.08
CA ALA A 87 22.36 20.35 -2.31
C ALA A 87 21.52 19.07 -2.38
N VAL A 88 20.18 19.16 -2.32
CA VAL A 88 19.30 17.98 -2.36
C VAL A 88 18.94 17.53 -3.78
N SER A 89 19.22 18.33 -4.80
CA SER A 89 18.80 18.03 -6.19
C SER A 89 19.39 16.73 -6.73
N GLY A 90 20.59 16.35 -6.28
CA GLY A 90 21.24 15.08 -6.61
C GLY A 90 20.74 13.86 -5.81
N ARG A 91 19.88 14.08 -4.80
CA ARG A 91 19.43 13.02 -3.87
C ARG A 91 17.96 12.64 -4.05
N ALA A 92 17.15 13.57 -4.56
CA ALA A 92 15.73 13.35 -4.81
C ALA A 92 15.23 14.13 -6.03
N SER A 93 14.24 13.57 -6.72
CA SER A 93 13.54 14.28 -7.80
C SER A 93 12.62 15.36 -7.20
N LEU A 94 13.00 16.61 -7.30
CA LEU A 94 12.25 17.73 -6.77
C LEU A 94 11.09 18.20 -7.68
N ARG A 95 11.05 17.74 -8.94
CA ARG A 95 10.03 18.14 -9.93
C ARG A 95 8.66 17.53 -9.68
N SER A 96 8.58 16.45 -8.93
CA SER A 96 7.36 15.66 -8.73
C SER A 96 7.08 15.38 -7.26
N LEU A 97 7.33 16.36 -6.39
CA LEU A 97 6.98 16.24 -4.99
C LEU A 97 5.44 16.25 -4.83
N PRO A 98 4.88 15.34 -4.04
CA PRO A 98 3.43 15.27 -3.87
C PRO A 98 2.90 16.45 -3.07
N VAL A 99 1.69 16.88 -3.41
CA VAL A 99 0.94 17.84 -2.59
C VAL A 99 0.71 17.21 -1.21
N GLY A 100 0.87 18.03 -0.17
CA GLY A 100 0.75 17.55 1.21
C GLY A 100 2.03 16.92 1.78
N LEU A 101 3.13 16.84 1.00
CA LEU A 101 4.41 16.38 1.52
C LEU A 101 4.79 17.14 2.79
N GLY A 102 5.04 16.40 3.86
CA GLY A 102 5.57 16.95 5.10
C GLY A 102 7.04 17.29 4.95
N VAL A 103 7.40 18.53 5.30
CA VAL A 103 8.79 19.01 5.34
C VAL A 103 9.04 19.53 6.75
N ARG A 104 10.01 18.95 7.42
CA ARG A 104 10.50 19.39 8.72
C ARG A 104 11.58 20.44 8.47
N VAL A 105 11.50 21.58 9.13
CA VAL A 105 12.40 22.71 8.89
C VAL A 105 12.92 23.24 10.22
N ALA A 106 14.23 23.26 10.37
CA ALA A 106 14.96 23.92 11.43
C ALA A 106 15.67 25.18 10.86
N ARG A 107 16.31 25.95 11.71
CA ARG A 107 17.06 27.15 11.28
C ARG A 107 18.15 26.84 10.26
N ASP A 108 18.89 25.78 10.49
CA ASP A 108 20.09 25.44 9.72
C ASP A 108 19.92 24.10 8.95
N GLY A 109 18.67 23.71 8.67
CA GLY A 109 18.41 22.52 7.89
C GLY A 109 16.93 22.23 7.66
N PHE A 110 16.68 21.30 6.76
CA PHE A 110 15.34 20.75 6.56
C PHE A 110 15.42 19.26 6.16
N ALA A 111 14.33 18.57 6.33
CA ALA A 111 14.21 17.19 5.90
C ALA A 111 12.81 16.87 5.36
N PHE A 112 12.74 15.90 4.45
CA PHE A 112 11.50 15.35 3.94
C PHE A 112 11.70 13.91 3.50
N THR A 113 10.60 13.15 3.42
CA THR A 113 10.66 11.78 2.92
C THR A 113 10.42 11.76 1.41
N ALA A 114 11.38 11.23 0.66
CA ALA A 114 11.26 11.05 -0.79
C ALA A 114 10.33 9.87 -1.13
N LYS A 115 9.87 9.80 -2.39
CA LYS A 115 8.97 8.73 -2.87
C LYS A 115 9.50 7.30 -2.68
N ASN A 116 10.81 7.14 -2.63
CA ASN A 116 11.47 5.86 -2.40
C ASN A 116 11.57 5.47 -0.91
N GLY A 117 10.88 6.18 -0.02
CA GLY A 117 10.87 5.93 1.42
C GLY A 117 12.15 6.35 2.16
N ARG A 118 13.08 7.03 1.50
CA ARG A 118 14.29 7.57 2.14
C ARG A 118 14.04 8.97 2.67
N ASP A 119 14.53 9.25 3.86
CA ASP A 119 14.58 10.63 4.36
C ASP A 119 15.76 11.36 3.72
N ILE A 120 15.47 12.53 3.20
CA ILE A 120 16.46 13.44 2.63
C ILE A 120 16.65 14.58 3.62
N TYR A 121 17.87 14.79 4.03
CA TYR A 121 18.29 15.89 4.90
C TYR A 121 19.14 16.84 4.12
N ALA A 122 18.90 18.14 4.32
CA ALA A 122 19.80 19.22 3.93
C ALA A 122 20.16 20.00 5.19
N ILE A 123 21.42 20.10 5.49
CA ILE A 123 21.92 20.83 6.64
C ILE A 123 22.99 21.84 6.21
N ARG A 124 23.07 22.93 6.95
CA ARG A 124 24.06 23.98 6.71
C ARG A 124 25.30 23.72 7.56
N ASP A 125 26.29 23.10 6.95
CA ASP A 125 27.59 22.91 7.60
C ASP A 125 28.33 24.23 7.72
N PRO A 126 28.94 24.57 8.87
CA PRO A 126 29.68 25.84 9.06
C PRO A 126 30.90 25.98 8.15
N GLN A 127 31.50 24.89 7.69
CA GLN A 127 32.72 24.87 6.87
C GLN A 127 32.42 24.63 5.39
N GLU A 128 31.55 23.65 5.10
CA GLU A 128 31.26 23.21 3.74
C GLU A 128 30.04 23.90 3.10
N GLY A 129 29.23 24.59 3.90
CA GLY A 129 27.98 25.21 3.45
C GLY A 129 26.84 24.21 3.44
N TRP A 130 25.95 24.26 2.42
CA TRP A 130 24.82 23.33 2.34
C TRP A 130 25.26 21.96 1.87
N ILE A 131 25.08 20.97 2.72
CA ILE A 131 25.32 19.55 2.42
C ILE A 131 24.01 18.76 2.50
N ALA A 132 23.88 17.72 1.69
CA ALA A 132 22.72 16.86 1.73
C ALA A 132 23.11 15.39 1.79
N PHE A 133 22.34 14.62 2.55
CA PHE A 133 22.46 13.17 2.66
C PHE A 133 21.10 12.50 2.72
N SER A 134 21.07 11.21 2.49
CA SER A 134 19.87 10.41 2.60
C SER A 134 20.03 9.34 3.67
N ALA A 135 19.04 9.21 4.54
CA ALA A 135 18.95 8.14 5.51
C ALA A 135 17.86 7.15 5.13
N ILE A 136 18.09 5.88 5.40
CA ILE A 136 17.06 4.86 5.29
C ILE A 136 16.20 4.95 6.55
N ARG A 137 14.89 5.11 6.37
CA ARG A 137 13.97 5.02 7.49
C ARG A 137 13.99 3.60 8.06
N PRO A 138 14.06 3.44 9.36
CA PRO A 138 13.84 2.14 9.98
C PRO A 138 12.38 1.76 9.73
N VAL A 139 12.18 0.68 8.98
CA VAL A 139 10.88 0.14 8.63
C VAL A 139 10.77 -1.24 9.25
N GLU A 140 9.73 -1.44 9.99
CA GLU A 140 9.36 -2.76 10.49
C GLU A 140 8.32 -3.39 9.56
N ARG A 141 8.47 -4.69 9.27
CA ARG A 141 7.58 -5.43 8.39
C ARG A 141 6.80 -6.44 9.21
N TYR A 142 5.49 -6.36 9.12
CA TYR A 142 4.59 -7.29 9.78
C TYR A 142 3.80 -8.06 8.73
N LEU A 143 3.89 -9.37 8.82
CA LEU A 143 3.02 -10.24 8.05
C LEU A 143 1.73 -10.45 8.84
N ALA A 144 0.60 -10.13 8.23
CA ALA A 144 -0.71 -10.23 8.84
C ALA A 144 -1.62 -11.13 7.98
N TYR A 145 -2.39 -11.97 8.66
CA TYR A 145 -3.42 -12.80 8.06
C TYR A 145 -4.79 -12.32 8.51
N ALA A 146 -5.73 -12.23 7.60
CA ALA A 146 -7.11 -11.92 7.90
C ALA A 146 -8.04 -12.87 7.16
N GLN A 147 -9.16 -13.19 7.78
CA GLN A 147 -10.22 -14.00 7.21
C GLN A 147 -11.59 -13.51 7.68
N GLY A 148 -12.62 -13.82 6.93
CA GLY A 148 -13.98 -13.49 7.33
C GLY A 148 -15.03 -14.19 6.49
N VAL A 149 -16.26 -14.21 7.01
CA VAL A 149 -17.43 -14.71 6.30
C VAL A 149 -18.18 -13.53 5.70
N ILE A 150 -18.61 -13.67 4.46
CA ILE A 150 -19.35 -12.65 3.74
C ILE A 150 -20.84 -12.87 3.97
N ASP A 151 -21.50 -11.91 4.60
CA ASP A 151 -22.96 -11.94 4.75
C ASP A 151 -23.65 -11.26 3.58
N ASP A 152 -23.30 -10.02 3.30
CA ASP A 152 -23.90 -9.21 2.24
C ASP A 152 -22.86 -8.56 1.31
N SER A 153 -21.70 -8.17 1.82
CA SER A 153 -20.63 -7.64 0.99
C SER A 153 -19.25 -7.89 1.61
N ILE A 154 -18.27 -8.12 0.74
CA ILE A 154 -16.88 -8.30 1.15
C ILE A 154 -16.33 -7.04 1.85
N TYR A 155 -16.75 -5.85 1.43
CA TYR A 155 -16.29 -4.59 2.03
C TYR A 155 -16.74 -4.45 3.48
N ARG A 156 -17.97 -4.86 3.79
CA ARG A 156 -18.49 -4.84 5.17
C ARG A 156 -17.81 -5.90 6.03
N ALA A 157 -17.65 -7.10 5.51
CA ALA A 157 -16.95 -8.17 6.20
C ALA A 157 -15.48 -7.81 6.48
N ALA A 158 -14.80 -7.19 5.52
CA ALA A 158 -13.43 -6.72 5.67
C ALA A 158 -13.29 -5.56 6.68
N ALA A 159 -14.26 -4.64 6.70
CA ALA A 159 -14.26 -3.53 7.64
C ALA A 159 -14.39 -4.01 9.10
N SER A 160 -15.12 -5.11 9.33
CA SER A 160 -15.21 -5.75 10.67
C SER A 160 -13.97 -6.55 11.06
N SER A 161 -13.03 -6.77 10.14
CA SER A 161 -11.80 -7.55 10.33
C SER A 161 -10.54 -6.68 10.35
N ASP A 162 -10.67 -5.35 10.48
CA ASP A 162 -9.56 -4.37 10.50
C ASP A 162 -8.57 -4.49 9.33
N ILE A 163 -9.07 -4.96 8.18
CA ILE A 163 -8.24 -5.10 6.98
C ILE A 163 -7.93 -3.74 6.38
N PRO A 164 -6.64 -3.40 6.16
CA PRO A 164 -6.26 -2.15 5.54
C PRO A 164 -6.87 -1.99 4.14
N GLU A 165 -7.41 -0.81 3.85
CA GLU A 165 -8.03 -0.51 2.56
C GLU A 165 -7.13 -0.87 1.35
N PRO A 166 -5.80 -0.60 1.35
CA PRO A 166 -4.93 -1.00 0.23
C PRO A 166 -4.87 -2.52 0.01
N ALA A 167 -4.86 -3.32 1.10
CA ALA A 167 -4.87 -4.79 0.99
C ALA A 167 -6.21 -5.29 0.42
N LEU A 168 -7.32 -4.74 0.88
CA LEU A 168 -8.65 -5.08 0.38
C LEU A 168 -8.83 -4.69 -1.08
N ALA A 169 -8.39 -3.50 -1.47
CA ALA A 169 -8.47 -3.03 -2.86
C ALA A 169 -7.70 -3.96 -3.81
N GLU A 170 -6.49 -4.36 -3.41
CA GLU A 170 -5.69 -5.29 -4.19
C GLU A 170 -6.33 -6.70 -4.22
N TYR A 171 -6.87 -7.17 -3.09
CA TYR A 171 -7.61 -8.44 -3.02
C TYR A 171 -8.78 -8.45 -4.02
N VAL A 172 -9.62 -7.41 -4.00
CA VAL A 172 -10.77 -7.31 -4.92
C VAL A 172 -10.31 -7.25 -6.38
N ARG A 173 -9.20 -6.54 -6.65
CA ARG A 173 -8.61 -6.48 -7.98
C ARG A 173 -8.15 -7.87 -8.46
N VAL A 174 -7.45 -8.62 -7.63
CA VAL A 174 -6.93 -9.95 -7.98
C VAL A 174 -8.06 -10.96 -8.18
N MET A 175 -8.99 -11.02 -7.23
CA MET A 175 -10.14 -11.93 -7.32
C MET A 175 -11.08 -11.58 -8.48
N GLY A 176 -11.21 -10.30 -8.82
CA GLY A 176 -12.05 -9.80 -9.89
C GLY A 176 -11.68 -10.31 -11.28
N PHE A 177 -10.47 -10.85 -11.48
CA PHE A 177 -10.13 -11.57 -12.71
C PHE A 177 -10.88 -12.89 -12.88
N SER A 178 -11.33 -13.50 -11.78
CA SER A 178 -11.95 -14.83 -11.76
C SER A 178 -13.38 -14.83 -11.24
N VAL A 179 -13.78 -13.82 -10.46
CA VAL A 179 -15.06 -13.78 -9.74
C VAL A 179 -15.80 -12.46 -10.04
N ASP A 180 -17.08 -12.57 -10.35
CA ASP A 180 -17.98 -11.41 -10.39
C ASP A 180 -18.59 -11.20 -8.99
N PHE A 181 -18.02 -10.27 -8.23
CA PHE A 181 -18.44 -9.97 -6.87
C PHE A 181 -19.91 -9.54 -6.73
N GLN A 182 -20.51 -9.04 -7.81
CA GLN A 182 -21.92 -8.62 -7.78
C GLN A 182 -22.90 -9.78 -8.02
N ARG A 183 -22.44 -10.85 -8.66
CA ARG A 183 -23.32 -11.93 -9.11
C ARG A 183 -23.04 -13.28 -8.50
N GLU A 184 -21.79 -13.55 -8.17
CA GLU A 184 -21.34 -14.87 -7.75
C GLU A 184 -21.20 -15.01 -6.23
N ILE A 185 -20.94 -13.92 -5.50
CA ILE A 185 -20.83 -13.91 -4.04
C ILE A 185 -22.18 -14.16 -3.39
N ARG A 186 -22.19 -15.03 -2.39
CA ARG A 186 -23.37 -15.37 -1.59
C ARG A 186 -23.07 -15.28 -0.10
N SER A 187 -24.11 -15.07 0.68
CA SER A 187 -24.00 -15.17 2.14
C SER A 187 -23.47 -16.57 2.53
N GLY A 188 -22.48 -16.58 3.41
CA GLY A 188 -21.77 -17.79 3.84
C GLY A 188 -20.49 -18.08 3.06
N ASP A 189 -20.20 -17.38 1.96
CA ASP A 189 -18.89 -17.43 1.33
C ASP A 189 -17.84 -16.85 2.28
N ALA A 190 -16.60 -17.34 2.22
CA ALA A 190 -15.54 -16.90 3.11
C ALA A 190 -14.33 -16.40 2.32
N PHE A 191 -13.69 -15.40 2.84
CA PHE A 191 -12.46 -14.85 2.27
C PHE A 191 -11.31 -14.96 3.25
N GLU A 192 -10.10 -15.00 2.71
CA GLU A 192 -8.86 -14.98 3.45
C GLU A 192 -7.79 -14.23 2.67
N LEU A 193 -6.91 -13.56 3.38
CA LEU A 193 -5.79 -12.86 2.76
C LEU A 193 -4.58 -12.81 3.69
N LEU A 194 -3.41 -12.88 3.08
CA LEU A 194 -2.12 -12.66 3.73
C LEU A 194 -1.50 -11.40 3.14
N TYR A 195 -1.13 -10.45 4.00
CA TYR A 195 -0.53 -9.20 3.57
C TYR A 195 0.60 -8.76 4.50
N GLU A 196 1.56 -8.03 3.94
CA GLU A 196 2.62 -7.39 4.69
C GLU A 196 2.29 -5.92 4.89
N GLN A 197 2.47 -5.42 6.10
CA GLN A 197 2.46 -4.00 6.40
C GLN A 197 3.87 -3.54 6.71
N GLN A 198 4.27 -2.44 6.10
CA GLN A 198 5.51 -1.74 6.41
C GLN A 198 5.18 -0.55 7.29
N ILE A 199 5.67 -0.60 8.51
CA ILE A 199 5.44 0.42 9.53
C ILE A 199 6.70 1.23 9.71
N ASP A 200 6.56 2.53 9.59
CA ASP A 200 7.60 3.49 9.93
C ASP A 200 7.83 3.48 11.44
N GLN A 201 8.98 3.01 11.89
CA GLN A 201 9.29 2.93 13.32
C GLN A 201 9.38 4.31 13.99
N ILE A 202 9.52 5.36 13.22
CA ILE A 202 9.58 6.74 13.72
C ILE A 202 8.18 7.28 14.04
N THR A 203 7.28 7.14 13.09
CA THR A 203 5.93 7.73 13.20
C THR A 203 4.86 6.74 13.62
N GLY A 204 5.16 5.44 13.62
CA GLY A 204 4.18 4.37 13.78
C GLY A 204 3.17 4.28 12.64
N GLY A 205 3.36 5.06 11.58
CA GLY A 205 2.47 5.09 10.42
C GLY A 205 2.72 3.96 9.44
N ILE A 206 1.66 3.45 8.83
CA ILE A 206 1.76 2.49 7.74
C ILE A 206 2.22 3.23 6.49
N ILE A 207 3.38 2.86 5.94
CA ILE A 207 3.94 3.45 4.72
C ILE A 207 3.67 2.62 3.47
N ALA A 208 3.46 1.32 3.62
CA ALA A 208 3.09 0.43 2.54
C ALA A 208 2.30 -0.76 3.07
N THR A 209 1.44 -1.29 2.20
CA THR A 209 0.73 -2.55 2.43
C THR A 209 0.83 -3.36 1.14
N GLU A 210 1.27 -4.60 1.25
CA GLU A 210 1.47 -5.49 0.11
C GLU A 210 0.72 -6.81 0.34
N LEU A 211 -0.16 -7.16 -0.59
CA LEU A 211 -0.89 -8.43 -0.55
C LEU A 211 0.01 -9.55 -1.08
N HIS A 212 0.07 -10.68 -0.37
CA HIS A 212 0.84 -11.87 -0.76
C HIS A 212 -0.03 -13.05 -1.17
N TYR A 213 -1.20 -13.17 -0.58
CA TYR A 213 -2.16 -14.22 -0.89
C TYR A 213 -3.58 -13.67 -0.83
N ALA A 214 -4.40 -14.13 -1.75
CA ALA A 214 -5.83 -13.87 -1.80
C ALA A 214 -6.58 -15.19 -1.97
N GLY A 215 -7.42 -15.53 -1.01
CA GLY A 215 -8.25 -16.74 -1.00
C GLY A 215 -9.74 -16.41 -0.91
N LEU A 216 -10.57 -17.22 -1.57
CA LEU A 216 -12.03 -17.11 -1.53
C LEU A 216 -12.64 -18.51 -1.58
N MET A 217 -13.51 -18.81 -0.64
CA MET A 217 -14.39 -19.96 -0.67
C MET A 217 -15.72 -19.52 -1.28
N LEU A 218 -15.94 -19.88 -2.53
CA LEU A 218 -17.10 -19.50 -3.31
C LEU A 218 -18.02 -20.69 -3.50
N SER A 219 -19.17 -20.71 -2.82
CA SER A 219 -20.16 -21.82 -2.92
C SER A 219 -19.52 -23.21 -2.76
N GLY A 220 -18.55 -23.34 -1.85
CA GLY A 220 -17.83 -24.58 -1.56
C GLY A 220 -16.62 -24.88 -2.47
N ALA A 221 -16.33 -24.03 -3.45
CA ALA A 221 -15.13 -24.11 -4.27
C ALA A 221 -14.08 -23.13 -3.76
N GLN A 222 -12.85 -23.62 -3.52
CA GLN A 222 -11.74 -22.77 -3.07
C GLN A 222 -11.00 -22.18 -4.28
N LEU A 223 -10.89 -20.87 -4.29
CA LEU A 223 -10.03 -20.09 -5.18
C LEU A 223 -8.91 -19.51 -4.35
N GLY A 224 -7.68 -19.53 -4.88
CA GLY A 224 -6.53 -18.95 -4.19
C GLY A 224 -5.48 -18.50 -5.18
N PHE A 225 -4.97 -17.29 -4.96
CA PHE A 225 -3.92 -16.71 -5.79
C PHE A 225 -2.78 -16.21 -4.91
N TYR A 226 -1.57 -16.55 -5.33
CA TYR A 226 -0.31 -16.20 -4.69
C TYR A 226 0.41 -15.14 -5.52
N ARG A 227 0.93 -14.13 -4.85
CA ARG A 227 1.78 -13.13 -5.46
C ARG A 227 3.14 -13.76 -5.79
N TYR A 228 3.58 -13.59 -7.01
CA TYR A 228 4.90 -14.03 -7.44
C TYR A 228 5.58 -12.93 -8.25
N GLU A 229 6.85 -12.70 -7.95
CA GLU A 229 7.67 -11.70 -8.63
C GLU A 229 8.66 -12.42 -9.56
N HIS A 230 8.51 -12.16 -10.85
CA HIS A 230 9.43 -12.65 -11.89
C HIS A 230 10.60 -11.69 -12.07
N ASP A 231 11.83 -12.18 -11.92
CA ASP A 231 13.07 -11.47 -12.25
C ASP A 231 13.17 -10.03 -11.69
N GLY A 232 12.62 -9.80 -10.51
CA GLY A 232 12.66 -8.49 -9.84
C GLY A 232 11.92 -7.35 -10.54
N SER A 233 11.08 -7.63 -11.55
CA SER A 233 10.44 -6.55 -12.33
C SER A 233 8.95 -6.72 -12.58
N ARG A 234 8.42 -7.93 -12.58
CA ARG A 234 7.01 -8.19 -12.89
C ARG A 234 6.35 -9.00 -11.78
N VAL A 235 5.39 -8.38 -11.13
CA VAL A 235 4.52 -9.04 -10.17
C VAL A 235 3.33 -9.65 -10.90
N GLY A 236 3.12 -10.95 -10.70
CA GLY A 236 1.96 -11.69 -11.19
C GLY A 236 1.23 -12.39 -10.05
N TRP A 237 0.02 -12.81 -10.33
CA TRP A 237 -0.81 -13.58 -9.41
C TRP A 237 -1.11 -14.92 -10.03
N TYR A 238 -0.86 -16.00 -9.30
CA TYR A 238 -0.94 -17.37 -9.81
C TYR A 238 -1.66 -18.27 -8.84
N ASP A 239 -2.45 -19.20 -9.36
CA ASP A 239 -3.04 -20.26 -8.55
C ASP A 239 -1.97 -21.30 -8.14
N ARG A 240 -2.35 -22.27 -7.30
CA ARG A 240 -1.46 -23.36 -6.86
C ARG A 240 -0.89 -24.25 -7.98
N ASN A 241 -1.45 -24.15 -9.18
CA ASN A 241 -0.99 -24.91 -10.37
C ASN A 241 -0.12 -24.03 -11.29
N GLY A 242 0.14 -22.79 -10.91
CA GLY A 242 0.91 -21.83 -11.70
C GLY A 242 0.11 -21.14 -12.81
N ASN A 243 -1.22 -21.27 -12.83
CA ASN A 243 -2.04 -20.55 -13.80
C ASN A 243 -2.22 -19.10 -13.35
N SER A 244 -2.01 -18.16 -14.27
CA SER A 244 -2.18 -16.74 -13.98
C SER A 244 -3.63 -16.38 -13.65
N ALA A 245 -3.83 -15.56 -12.62
CA ALA A 245 -5.13 -14.95 -12.31
C ALA A 245 -5.62 -14.07 -13.46
N ALA A 246 -4.71 -13.29 -14.06
CA ALA A 246 -4.99 -12.47 -15.23
C ALA A 246 -5.12 -13.38 -16.47
N ARG A 247 -6.34 -13.75 -16.81
CA ARG A 247 -6.62 -14.50 -18.04
C ARG A 247 -6.43 -13.60 -19.26
N THR A 248 -6.11 -14.21 -20.40
CA THR A 248 -5.91 -13.50 -21.68
C THR A 248 -7.19 -12.76 -22.13
N LEU A 249 -8.35 -13.20 -21.65
CA LEU A 249 -9.65 -12.54 -21.87
C LEU A 249 -10.22 -12.08 -20.53
N ILE A 250 -10.34 -10.77 -20.37
CA ILE A 250 -10.98 -10.17 -19.21
C ILE A 250 -12.48 -10.50 -19.27
N ARG A 251 -13.01 -11.12 -18.21
CA ARG A 251 -14.41 -11.54 -18.11
C ARG A 251 -15.37 -10.34 -18.21
N THR A 252 -14.94 -9.19 -17.68
CA THR A 252 -15.66 -7.90 -17.82
C THR A 252 -14.63 -6.82 -18.14
N PRO A 253 -14.61 -6.28 -19.38
CA PRO A 253 -13.55 -5.37 -19.85
C PRO A 253 -13.53 -4.02 -19.10
N ILE A 254 -14.60 -3.69 -18.40
CA ILE A 254 -14.72 -2.46 -17.60
C ILE A 254 -15.12 -2.87 -16.18
N SER A 255 -14.30 -2.56 -15.19
CA SER A 255 -14.56 -2.84 -13.78
C SER A 255 -15.85 -2.12 -13.34
N GLY A 256 -16.79 -2.88 -12.75
CA GLY A 256 -18.08 -2.35 -12.30
C GLY A 256 -19.12 -2.11 -13.41
N ALA A 257 -18.81 -2.41 -14.66
CA ALA A 257 -19.78 -2.25 -15.76
C ALA A 257 -20.86 -3.34 -15.72
N ARG A 258 -22.12 -2.92 -15.71
CA ARG A 258 -23.25 -3.82 -15.90
C ARG A 258 -23.42 -4.11 -17.38
N MET A 259 -23.32 -5.39 -17.78
CA MET A 259 -23.65 -5.78 -19.14
C MET A 259 -25.15 -5.58 -19.38
N SER A 260 -25.49 -4.60 -20.21
CA SER A 260 -26.88 -4.24 -20.50
C SER A 260 -27.52 -5.15 -21.56
N SER A 261 -26.70 -5.84 -22.38
CA SER A 261 -27.19 -6.83 -23.35
C SER A 261 -26.09 -7.87 -23.65
N SER A 262 -26.51 -9.12 -23.90
CA SER A 262 -25.63 -10.19 -24.37
C SER A 262 -25.41 -10.10 -25.88
N TYR A 263 -24.39 -10.81 -26.39
CA TYR A 263 -24.18 -10.98 -27.84
C TYR A 263 -25.38 -11.69 -28.47
N GLY A 264 -25.90 -11.16 -29.58
CA GLY A 264 -27.02 -11.74 -30.32
C GLY A 264 -27.87 -10.70 -31.01
N MET A 265 -28.99 -11.17 -31.56
CA MET A 265 -29.99 -10.29 -32.22
C MET A 265 -30.70 -9.41 -31.19
N ARG A 266 -30.65 -8.12 -31.37
CA ARG A 266 -31.42 -7.15 -30.55
C ARG A 266 -32.11 -6.11 -31.40
N ARG A 267 -33.16 -5.56 -30.85
CA ARG A 267 -33.84 -4.40 -31.43
C ARG A 267 -33.04 -3.13 -31.17
N HIS A 268 -32.61 -2.45 -32.21
CA HIS A 268 -31.83 -1.22 -32.08
C HIS A 268 -32.68 -0.12 -31.46
N PRO A 269 -32.20 0.56 -30.39
CA PRO A 269 -33.05 1.49 -29.61
C PRO A 269 -33.48 2.73 -30.37
N ILE A 270 -32.78 3.13 -31.44
CA ILE A 270 -33.08 4.32 -32.22
C ILE A 270 -33.81 3.93 -33.51
N SER A 271 -33.30 2.94 -34.27
CA SER A 271 -33.86 2.59 -35.56
C SER A 271 -35.01 1.59 -35.50
N GLY A 272 -35.19 0.90 -34.38
CA GLY A 272 -36.22 -0.11 -34.18
C GLY A 272 -36.06 -1.42 -34.93
N TYR A 273 -35.02 -1.57 -35.76
CA TYR A 273 -34.73 -2.80 -36.49
C TYR A 273 -33.92 -3.79 -35.65
N ASN A 274 -34.11 -5.07 -35.91
CA ASN A 274 -33.29 -6.13 -35.31
C ASN A 274 -31.93 -6.16 -36.00
N SER A 275 -30.87 -6.03 -35.22
CA SER A 275 -29.50 -6.12 -35.68
C SER A 275 -28.67 -7.02 -34.78
N MET A 276 -27.67 -7.66 -35.35
CA MET A 276 -26.67 -8.39 -34.60
C MET A 276 -25.80 -7.41 -33.81
N HIS A 277 -25.59 -7.74 -32.55
CA HIS A 277 -24.75 -6.92 -31.66
C HIS A 277 -23.45 -7.64 -31.38
#